data_887665c860dc1683adff7106075c507d
#
_entry.id   887665c860dc1683adff7106075c507d
#
_cell.length_a   1.000
_cell.length_b   1.000
_cell.length_c   1.000
_cell.angle_alpha   90.00
_cell.angle_beta   90.00
_cell.angle_gamma   90.00
#
_symmetry.space_group_name_H-M   'P 1'
#
loop_
_entity.id
_entity.type
_entity.pdbx_description
1 polymer ?
#
loop_
_entity_poly.entity_id
_entity_poly.type
_entity_poly.pdbx_seq_one_letter_code
_entity_poly.pdbx_strand_id
1 'polypeptide(L)'
;MEKLNINQWAEEDRPREKMAVLGADHLTNAELLAILIGSGSQKESAVDLMKRLLADCNNNLNTLGKMTIRELCDYKGIGEAKAISILAACELGKRRQAGSAEERPDLGTATLIYNHMRPKLQDLDVEEFWVLLLNQHYRLIKKVKISHGGITETSVDIRIIMKEAVLANCTILAVCHNHPSGNLKPSQCDDNLTKSIKRACEVMNIHFLDHVIITDGQYYSYHELGKC
;
A
#
# COMPACT_ATOMS: atom_id res chain seq x y z
N MET A 1 35.87 29.41 -13.73
CA MET A 1 34.53 29.61 -13.20
C MET A 1 34.39 28.80 -11.91
N GLU A 2 34.11 29.46 -10.80
CA GLU A 2 33.77 28.77 -9.55
C GLU A 2 32.46 28.01 -9.77
N LYS A 3 32.47 26.69 -9.49
CA LYS A 3 31.24 25.90 -9.57
C LYS A 3 30.35 26.24 -8.39
N LEU A 4 29.10 26.59 -8.67
CA LEU A 4 28.08 26.84 -7.65
C LEU A 4 27.84 25.57 -6.80
N ASN A 5 27.81 25.74 -5.49
CA ASN A 5 27.34 24.71 -4.59
C ASN A 5 25.83 24.46 -4.81
N ILE A 6 25.33 23.23 -4.62
CA ILE A 6 23.91 22.88 -4.78
C ILE A 6 23.00 23.84 -3.98
N ASN A 7 23.44 24.30 -2.83
CA ASN A 7 22.69 25.30 -2.02
C ASN A 7 22.56 26.67 -2.69
N GLN A 8 23.33 26.95 -3.73
CA GLN A 8 23.29 28.19 -4.52
C GLN A 8 22.48 28.04 -5.82
N TRP A 9 22.01 26.81 -6.11
CA TRP A 9 21.12 26.56 -7.24
C TRP A 9 19.71 27.10 -6.95
N ALA A 10 18.93 27.35 -8.00
CA ALA A 10 17.52 27.61 -7.85
C ALA A 10 16.87 26.42 -7.10
N GLU A 11 15.88 26.68 -6.26
CA GLU A 11 15.28 25.66 -5.42
C GLU A 11 14.72 24.50 -6.24
N GLU A 12 14.13 24.82 -7.39
CA GLU A 12 13.57 23.86 -8.36
C GLU A 12 14.62 22.94 -9.01
N ASP A 13 15.89 23.33 -9.01
CA ASP A 13 17.00 22.54 -9.57
C ASP A 13 17.70 21.67 -8.53
N ARG A 14 17.42 21.88 -7.23
CA ARG A 14 17.99 21.07 -6.16
C ARG A 14 17.32 19.71 -6.12
N PRO A 15 18.09 18.60 -6.16
CA PRO A 15 17.50 17.27 -6.31
C PRO A 15 16.45 16.87 -5.26
N ARG A 16 16.62 17.27 -4.00
CA ARG A 16 15.67 16.94 -2.91
C ARG A 16 14.36 17.70 -3.06
N GLU A 17 14.44 18.98 -3.31
CA GLU A 17 13.32 19.90 -3.53
C GLU A 17 12.58 19.51 -4.80
N LYS A 18 13.31 19.23 -5.88
CA LYS A 18 12.77 18.72 -7.15
C LYS A 18 12.01 17.41 -6.95
N MET A 19 12.57 16.47 -6.17
CA MET A 19 11.90 15.20 -5.84
C MET A 19 10.61 15.43 -5.05
N ALA A 20 10.62 16.35 -4.09
CA ALA A 20 9.47 16.63 -3.24
C ALA A 20 8.31 17.26 -4.03
N VAL A 21 8.59 18.10 -5.03
CA VAL A 21 7.58 18.82 -5.80
C VAL A 21 7.11 18.01 -7.02
N LEU A 22 8.05 17.43 -7.78
CA LEU A 22 7.77 16.78 -9.06
C LEU A 22 7.73 15.25 -9.00
N GLY A 23 8.23 14.65 -7.91
CA GLY A 23 8.35 13.20 -7.81
C GLY A 23 9.65 12.63 -8.36
N ALA A 24 9.93 11.36 -8.06
CA ALA A 24 11.18 10.69 -8.42
C ALA A 24 11.38 10.51 -9.92
N ASP A 25 10.30 10.39 -10.68
CA ASP A 25 10.30 10.13 -12.12
C ASP A 25 10.92 11.31 -12.94
N HIS A 26 10.98 12.49 -12.33
CA HIS A 26 11.55 13.68 -12.93
C HIS A 26 13.04 13.86 -12.62
N LEU A 27 13.65 12.94 -11.85
CA LEU A 27 15.06 12.99 -11.51
C LEU A 27 15.88 12.04 -12.38
N THR A 28 17.07 12.49 -12.76
CA THR A 28 18.08 11.64 -13.39
C THR A 28 18.69 10.68 -12.36
N ASN A 29 19.32 9.58 -12.83
CA ASN A 29 20.04 8.65 -11.94
C ASN A 29 21.12 9.37 -11.12
N ALA A 30 21.79 10.37 -11.70
CA ALA A 30 22.80 11.14 -10.98
C ALA A 30 22.21 11.99 -9.86
N GLU A 31 21.03 12.58 -10.06
CA GLU A 31 20.32 13.35 -9.03
C GLU A 31 19.83 12.43 -7.90
N LEU A 32 19.27 11.25 -8.23
CA LEU A 32 18.87 10.26 -7.23
C LEU A 32 20.04 9.78 -6.37
N LEU A 33 21.16 9.44 -7.01
CA LEU A 33 22.39 9.06 -6.31
C LEU A 33 22.96 10.21 -5.48
N ALA A 34 22.86 11.45 -5.96
CA ALA A 34 23.32 12.64 -5.21
C ALA A 34 22.49 12.86 -3.93
N ILE A 35 21.19 12.57 -3.95
CA ILE A 35 20.35 12.59 -2.73
C ILE A 35 20.86 11.57 -1.71
N LEU A 36 21.23 10.35 -2.15
CA LEU A 36 21.69 9.27 -1.26
C LEU A 36 23.03 9.60 -0.59
N ILE A 37 23.99 10.14 -1.34
CA ILE A 37 25.32 10.46 -0.78
C ILE A 37 25.35 11.79 -0.01
N GLY A 38 24.33 12.65 -0.18
CA GLY A 38 24.09 13.88 0.56
C GLY A 38 25.07 15.03 0.29
N SER A 39 26.32 14.77 -0.09
CA SER A 39 27.34 15.80 -0.34
C SER A 39 28.34 15.35 -1.41
N GLY A 40 28.85 16.31 -2.18
CA GLY A 40 29.93 16.08 -3.13
C GLY A 40 31.30 16.00 -2.51
N SER A 41 32.31 16.51 -3.23
CA SER A 41 33.68 16.74 -2.77
C SER A 41 33.93 18.23 -2.62
N GLN A 42 35.14 18.62 -2.16
CA GLN A 42 35.55 20.03 -2.14
C GLN A 42 35.57 20.69 -3.53
N LYS A 43 35.66 19.91 -4.60
CA LYS A 43 35.84 20.40 -5.97
C LYS A 43 34.62 20.23 -6.88
N GLU A 44 33.65 19.41 -6.48
CA GLU A 44 32.49 19.07 -7.30
C GLU A 44 31.22 18.85 -6.46
N SER A 45 30.07 19.17 -7.04
CA SER A 45 28.78 18.92 -6.38
C SER A 45 28.50 17.42 -6.28
N ALA A 46 27.54 17.03 -5.44
CA ALA A 46 27.11 15.65 -5.34
C ALA A 46 26.60 15.12 -6.70
N VAL A 47 25.88 15.96 -7.46
CA VAL A 47 25.36 15.60 -8.79
C VAL A 47 26.50 15.40 -9.79
N ASP A 48 27.49 16.30 -9.82
CA ASP A 48 28.63 16.16 -10.74
C ASP A 48 29.46 14.91 -10.43
N LEU A 49 29.68 14.64 -9.13
CA LEU A 49 30.38 13.43 -8.68
C LEU A 49 29.64 12.17 -9.16
N MET A 50 28.30 12.13 -9.04
CA MET A 50 27.52 10.99 -9.51
C MET A 50 27.43 10.90 -11.03
N LYS A 51 27.41 12.02 -11.75
CA LYS A 51 27.53 12.01 -13.21
C LYS A 51 28.83 11.38 -13.67
N ARG A 52 29.95 11.71 -13.02
CA ARG A 52 31.27 11.15 -13.34
C ARG A 52 31.32 9.63 -13.06
N LEU A 53 30.84 9.20 -11.89
CA LEU A 53 30.73 7.77 -11.54
C LEU A 53 29.87 7.00 -12.55
N LEU A 54 28.70 7.53 -12.90
CA LEU A 54 27.79 6.89 -13.86
C LEU A 54 28.35 6.87 -15.28
N ALA A 55 29.13 7.87 -15.69
CA ALA A 55 29.80 7.87 -17.00
C ALA A 55 30.73 6.67 -17.14
N ASP A 56 31.54 6.39 -16.11
CA ASP A 56 32.45 5.24 -16.09
C ASP A 56 31.69 3.88 -16.04
N CYS A 57 30.45 3.91 -15.57
CA CYS A 57 29.53 2.75 -15.62
C CYS A 57 28.69 2.71 -16.91
N ASN A 58 28.96 3.52 -17.93
CA ASN A 58 28.11 3.68 -19.13
C ASN A 58 26.63 3.99 -18.81
N ASN A 59 26.38 4.76 -17.76
CA ASN A 59 25.04 5.06 -17.21
C ASN A 59 24.21 3.80 -16.85
N ASN A 60 24.83 2.68 -16.60
CA ASN A 60 24.18 1.41 -16.29
C ASN A 60 24.22 1.13 -14.79
N LEU A 61 23.06 1.15 -14.14
CA LEU A 61 22.91 0.88 -12.71
C LEU A 61 23.27 -0.57 -12.34
N ASN A 62 23.14 -1.52 -13.27
CA ASN A 62 23.57 -2.90 -13.02
C ASN A 62 25.10 -3.00 -12.95
N THR A 63 25.82 -2.19 -13.72
CA THR A 63 27.29 -2.10 -13.65
C THR A 63 27.69 -1.46 -12.33
N LEU A 64 27.04 -0.37 -11.93
CA LEU A 64 27.25 0.29 -10.65
C LEU A 64 27.05 -0.66 -9.47
N GLY A 65 25.96 -1.44 -9.48
CA GLY A 65 25.63 -2.39 -8.42
C GLY A 65 26.57 -3.61 -8.31
N LYS A 66 27.50 -3.79 -9.26
CA LYS A 66 28.53 -4.84 -9.22
C LYS A 66 29.87 -4.33 -8.69
N MET A 67 30.03 -3.02 -8.54
CA MET A 67 31.24 -2.43 -7.98
C MET A 67 31.42 -2.83 -6.51
N THR A 68 32.68 -2.94 -6.10
CA THR A 68 33.03 -3.14 -4.68
C THR A 68 33.13 -1.80 -3.94
N ILE A 69 33.07 -1.83 -2.61
CA ILE A 69 33.32 -0.64 -1.77
C ILE A 69 34.66 -0.01 -2.12
N ARG A 70 35.70 -0.83 -2.35
CA ARG A 70 37.06 -0.37 -2.67
C ARG A 70 37.06 0.41 -3.99
N GLU A 71 36.49 -0.12 -5.05
CA GLU A 71 36.43 0.53 -6.37
C GLU A 71 35.65 1.85 -6.29
N LEU A 72 34.57 1.91 -5.50
CA LEU A 72 33.85 3.16 -5.27
C LEU A 72 34.68 4.18 -4.49
N CYS A 73 35.50 3.74 -3.52
CA CYS A 73 36.38 4.62 -2.75
C CYS A 73 37.54 5.18 -3.57
N ASP A 74 37.89 4.60 -4.74
CA ASP A 74 38.90 5.16 -5.66
C ASP A 74 38.43 6.47 -6.28
N TYR A 75 37.10 6.74 -6.25
CA TYR A 75 36.54 8.03 -6.69
C TYR A 75 36.75 9.09 -5.61
N LYS A 76 37.54 10.12 -5.94
CA LYS A 76 37.75 11.24 -5.04
C LYS A 76 36.40 11.91 -4.68
N GLY A 77 36.08 11.93 -3.40
CA GLY A 77 34.81 12.43 -2.84
C GLY A 77 33.83 11.34 -2.45
N ILE A 78 34.13 10.06 -2.73
CA ILE A 78 33.41 8.90 -2.22
C ILE A 78 34.28 8.23 -1.15
N GLY A 79 33.87 8.32 0.11
CA GLY A 79 34.44 7.54 1.20
C GLY A 79 33.57 6.30 1.46
N GLU A 80 34.02 5.45 2.39
CA GLU A 80 33.35 4.19 2.73
C GLU A 80 31.86 4.34 3.01
N ALA A 81 31.46 5.36 3.79
CA ALA A 81 30.05 5.60 4.12
C ALA A 81 29.19 5.86 2.87
N LYS A 82 29.68 6.65 1.91
CA LYS A 82 28.97 6.92 0.65
C LYS A 82 28.92 5.68 -0.25
N ALA A 83 30.02 4.94 -0.33
CA ALA A 83 30.10 3.68 -1.07
C ALA A 83 29.09 2.66 -0.55
N ILE A 84 28.99 2.50 0.77
CA ILE A 84 28.01 1.63 1.44
C ILE A 84 26.59 2.09 1.12
N SER A 85 26.30 3.40 1.18
CA SER A 85 24.95 3.92 0.86
C SER A 85 24.53 3.61 -0.57
N ILE A 86 25.44 3.76 -1.54
CA ILE A 86 25.17 3.45 -2.95
C ILE A 86 24.85 1.96 -3.12
N LEU A 87 25.71 1.08 -2.59
CA LEU A 87 25.54 -0.38 -2.73
C LEU A 87 24.33 -0.90 -1.97
N ALA A 88 24.01 -0.32 -0.81
CA ALA A 88 22.79 -0.65 -0.08
C ALA A 88 21.53 -0.29 -0.88
N ALA A 89 21.53 0.85 -1.55
CA ALA A 89 20.41 1.23 -2.43
C ALA A 89 20.27 0.29 -3.64
N CYS A 90 21.39 -0.11 -4.26
CA CYS A 90 21.40 -1.11 -5.34
C CYS A 90 20.85 -2.46 -4.87
N GLU A 91 21.26 -2.93 -3.70
CA GLU A 91 20.78 -4.20 -3.12
C GLU A 91 19.29 -4.14 -2.78
N LEU A 92 18.79 -3.02 -2.23
CA LEU A 92 17.35 -2.82 -1.97
C LEU A 92 16.55 -2.85 -3.28
N GLY A 93 17.05 -2.21 -4.34
CA GLY A 93 16.43 -2.26 -5.67
C GLY A 93 16.35 -3.69 -6.21
N LYS A 94 17.42 -4.46 -6.07
CA LYS A 94 17.51 -5.88 -6.46
C LYS A 94 16.52 -6.74 -5.64
N ARG A 95 16.45 -6.55 -4.32
CA ARG A 95 15.48 -7.27 -3.47
C ARG A 95 14.04 -6.92 -3.81
N ARG A 96 13.75 -5.65 -4.10
CA ARG A 96 12.42 -5.22 -4.57
C ARG A 96 12.03 -5.91 -5.87
N GLN A 97 12.96 -6.07 -6.81
CA GLN A 97 12.71 -6.76 -8.08
C GLN A 97 12.54 -8.27 -7.91
N ALA A 98 13.28 -8.88 -6.98
CA ALA A 98 13.18 -10.30 -6.65
C ALA A 98 11.98 -10.63 -5.75
N GLY A 99 11.45 -9.64 -5.03
CA GLY A 99 10.26 -9.78 -4.20
C GLY A 99 9.04 -10.04 -5.06
N SER A 100 8.32 -11.13 -4.78
CA SER A 100 6.97 -11.33 -5.31
C SER A 100 6.07 -10.19 -4.84
N ALA A 101 5.20 -9.70 -5.71
CA ALA A 101 4.12 -8.81 -5.30
C ALA A 101 3.36 -9.51 -4.15
N GLU A 102 3.08 -8.77 -3.07
CA GLU A 102 2.29 -9.27 -1.96
C GLU A 102 0.98 -9.83 -2.52
N GLU A 103 0.80 -11.16 -2.45
CA GLU A 103 -0.41 -11.79 -2.98
C GLU A 103 -1.59 -11.38 -2.11
N ARG A 104 -2.38 -10.44 -2.62
CA ARG A 104 -3.61 -10.02 -1.99
C ARG A 104 -4.65 -11.13 -2.12
N PRO A 105 -5.31 -11.56 -1.03
CA PRO A 105 -6.33 -12.59 -1.09
C PRO A 105 -7.43 -12.24 -2.09
N ASP A 106 -7.88 -13.24 -2.84
CA ASP A 106 -9.08 -13.15 -3.68
C ASP A 106 -10.30 -13.37 -2.79
N LEU A 107 -11.23 -12.42 -2.83
CA LEU A 107 -12.47 -12.44 -2.05
C LEU A 107 -13.72 -12.26 -2.95
N GLY A 108 -13.64 -12.72 -4.19
CA GLY A 108 -14.71 -12.56 -5.18
C GLY A 108 -15.95 -13.41 -4.96
N THR A 109 -15.98 -14.29 -3.96
CA THR A 109 -17.16 -15.11 -3.62
C THR A 109 -17.41 -15.15 -2.13
N ALA A 110 -18.66 -15.43 -1.72
CA ALA A 110 -19.02 -15.60 -0.32
C ALA A 110 -18.17 -16.66 0.40
N THR A 111 -17.88 -17.77 -0.27
CA THR A 111 -17.01 -18.85 0.26
C THR A 111 -15.60 -18.34 0.55
N LEU A 112 -15.01 -17.54 -0.35
CA LEU A 112 -13.67 -16.97 -0.17
C LEU A 112 -13.66 -15.95 0.98
N ILE A 113 -14.69 -15.12 1.08
CA ILE A 113 -14.88 -14.18 2.20
C ILE A 113 -14.98 -14.96 3.52
N TYR A 114 -15.82 -15.98 3.56
CA TYR A 114 -15.99 -16.83 4.72
C TYR A 114 -14.68 -17.47 5.17
N ASN A 115 -13.97 -18.14 4.26
CA ASN A 115 -12.70 -18.80 4.56
C ASN A 115 -11.62 -17.83 5.05
N HIS A 116 -11.61 -16.61 4.52
CA HIS A 116 -10.66 -15.57 4.93
C HIS A 116 -10.97 -14.97 6.31
N MET A 117 -12.26 -14.81 6.63
CA MET A 117 -12.69 -14.12 7.83
C MET A 117 -13.01 -15.08 9.00
N ARG A 118 -13.40 -16.33 8.72
CA ARG A 118 -13.72 -17.33 9.73
C ARG A 118 -12.67 -17.46 10.83
N PRO A 119 -11.36 -17.62 10.55
CA PRO A 119 -10.35 -17.78 11.61
C PRO A 119 -10.29 -16.59 12.58
N LYS A 120 -10.83 -15.45 12.18
CA LYS A 120 -10.86 -14.24 12.98
C LYS A 120 -12.14 -14.06 13.78
N LEU A 121 -13.24 -14.63 13.32
CA LEU A 121 -14.58 -14.34 13.82
C LEU A 121 -15.25 -15.51 14.55
N GLN A 122 -14.84 -16.76 14.29
CA GLN A 122 -15.55 -17.97 14.76
C GLN A 122 -15.58 -18.11 16.29
N ASP A 123 -14.52 -17.68 17.00
CA ASP A 123 -14.39 -17.90 18.46
C ASP A 123 -14.72 -16.63 19.26
N LEU A 124 -15.38 -15.65 18.66
CA LEU A 124 -15.74 -14.42 19.35
C LEU A 124 -17.09 -14.54 20.07
N ASP A 125 -17.11 -14.16 21.34
CA ASP A 125 -18.31 -14.10 22.17
C ASP A 125 -19.20 -12.87 21.87
N VAL A 126 -18.71 -11.93 21.04
CA VAL A 126 -19.40 -10.69 20.68
C VAL A 126 -19.46 -10.54 19.17
N GLU A 127 -20.49 -9.83 18.68
CA GLU A 127 -20.58 -9.49 17.27
C GLU A 127 -19.52 -8.46 16.86
N GLU A 128 -18.82 -8.74 15.78
CA GLU A 128 -17.91 -7.81 15.12
C GLU A 128 -18.33 -7.58 13.68
N PHE A 129 -18.46 -6.33 13.29
CA PHE A 129 -18.77 -5.95 11.93
C PHE A 129 -17.51 -5.48 11.18
N TRP A 130 -17.25 -6.08 10.03
CA TRP A 130 -16.07 -5.85 9.21
C TRP A 130 -16.43 -5.43 7.80
N VAL A 131 -15.62 -4.52 7.25
CA VAL A 131 -15.67 -4.10 5.85
C VAL A 131 -14.43 -4.61 5.13
N LEU A 132 -14.64 -5.17 3.96
CA LEU A 132 -13.62 -5.69 3.06
C LEU A 132 -13.59 -4.80 1.82
N LEU A 133 -12.49 -4.07 1.65
CA LEU A 133 -12.28 -3.13 0.56
C LEU A 133 -11.44 -3.81 -0.51
N LEU A 134 -12.00 -3.96 -1.71
CA LEU A 134 -11.41 -4.74 -2.79
C LEU A 134 -11.13 -3.86 -4.01
N ASN A 135 -10.18 -4.29 -4.84
CA ASN A 135 -9.96 -3.71 -6.16
C ASN A 135 -10.90 -4.37 -7.20
N GLN A 136 -10.88 -3.88 -8.44
CA GLN A 136 -11.70 -4.39 -9.55
C GLN A 136 -11.44 -5.87 -9.91
N HIS A 137 -10.38 -6.48 -9.39
CA HIS A 137 -10.06 -7.90 -9.56
C HIS A 137 -10.39 -8.72 -8.31
N TYR A 138 -11.27 -8.21 -7.45
CA TYR A 138 -11.69 -8.85 -6.19
C TYR A 138 -10.57 -9.11 -5.19
N ARG A 139 -9.39 -8.47 -5.36
CA ARG A 139 -8.26 -8.61 -4.45
C ARG A 139 -8.39 -7.67 -3.27
N LEU A 140 -8.16 -8.19 -2.07
CA LEU A 140 -8.26 -7.43 -0.81
C LEU A 140 -7.23 -6.30 -0.77
N ILE A 141 -7.70 -5.05 -0.71
CA ILE A 141 -6.86 -3.86 -0.45
C ILE A 141 -6.70 -3.67 1.05
N LYS A 142 -7.81 -3.68 1.78
CA LYS A 142 -7.85 -3.43 3.23
C LYS A 142 -9.07 -4.09 3.86
N LYS A 143 -8.93 -4.58 5.08
CA LYS A 143 -10.07 -4.97 5.94
C LYS A 143 -10.11 -4.08 7.16
N VAL A 144 -11.30 -3.60 7.52
CA VAL A 144 -11.51 -2.64 8.60
C VAL A 144 -12.61 -3.15 9.53
N LYS A 145 -12.31 -3.22 10.82
CA LYS A 145 -13.33 -3.43 11.84
C LYS A 145 -14.06 -2.11 12.08
N ILE A 146 -15.37 -2.10 11.84
CA ILE A 146 -16.20 -0.90 11.99
C ILE A 146 -16.79 -0.81 13.38
N SER A 147 -17.21 -1.92 13.94
CA SER A 147 -17.77 -1.95 15.29
C SER A 147 -17.33 -3.17 16.05
N HIS A 148 -17.32 -3.00 17.34
CA HIS A 148 -17.11 -4.03 18.33
C HIS A 148 -18.32 -3.99 19.26
N GLY A 149 -19.12 -5.04 19.24
CA GLY A 149 -20.50 -5.00 19.68
C GLY A 149 -20.77 -4.79 21.17
N GLY A 150 -22.01 -4.35 21.41
CA GLY A 150 -22.73 -4.62 22.65
C GLY A 150 -23.48 -5.96 22.55
N ILE A 151 -24.01 -6.43 23.66
CA ILE A 151 -24.68 -7.75 23.78
C ILE A 151 -25.96 -7.85 22.91
N THR A 152 -26.54 -6.73 22.42
CA THR A 152 -27.84 -6.70 21.76
C THR A 152 -27.89 -5.99 20.41
N GLU A 153 -26.99 -5.07 20.08
CA GLU A 153 -26.97 -4.37 18.78
C GLU A 153 -25.59 -3.81 18.47
N THR A 154 -25.17 -3.95 17.21
CA THR A 154 -23.93 -3.39 16.70
C THR A 154 -24.26 -2.15 15.88
N SER A 155 -23.99 -0.95 16.44
CA SER A 155 -24.19 0.30 15.71
C SER A 155 -23.09 0.47 14.66
N VAL A 156 -23.48 0.37 13.38
CA VAL A 156 -22.61 0.58 12.22
C VAL A 156 -22.89 1.93 11.60
N ASP A 157 -21.91 2.82 11.59
CA ASP A 157 -22.01 4.11 10.91
C ASP A 157 -21.52 3.98 9.46
N ILE A 158 -22.45 4.11 8.51
CA ILE A 158 -22.18 4.04 7.07
C ILE A 158 -21.17 5.09 6.62
N ARG A 159 -21.11 6.25 7.27
CA ARG A 159 -20.14 7.31 6.93
C ARG A 159 -18.70 6.85 7.16
N ILE A 160 -18.48 6.01 8.18
CA ILE A 160 -17.16 5.42 8.45
C ILE A 160 -16.80 4.43 7.34
N ILE A 161 -17.75 3.58 6.93
CA ILE A 161 -17.56 2.64 5.82
C ILE A 161 -17.17 3.38 4.55
N MET A 162 -17.95 4.40 4.16
CA MET A 162 -17.68 5.15 2.93
C MET A 162 -16.36 5.94 2.99
N LYS A 163 -16.04 6.52 4.15
CA LYS A 163 -14.73 7.17 4.36
C LYS A 163 -13.57 6.22 4.11
N GLU A 164 -13.61 5.03 4.70
CA GLU A 164 -12.58 4.02 4.52
C GLU A 164 -12.49 3.53 3.06
N ALA A 165 -13.64 3.38 2.40
CA ALA A 165 -13.73 2.99 1.01
C ALA A 165 -13.06 4.02 0.07
N VAL A 166 -13.32 5.31 0.27
CA VAL A 166 -12.72 6.40 -0.51
C VAL A 166 -11.23 6.49 -0.26
N LEU A 167 -10.78 6.46 1.00
CA LEU A 167 -9.37 6.53 1.35
C LEU A 167 -8.54 5.34 0.80
N ALA A 168 -9.16 4.17 0.67
CA ALA A 168 -8.54 3.00 0.10
C ALA A 168 -8.61 2.94 -1.44
N ASN A 169 -9.28 3.89 -2.09
CA ASN A 169 -9.58 3.86 -3.52
C ASN A 169 -10.18 2.51 -3.95
N CYS A 170 -11.08 1.95 -3.14
CA CYS A 170 -11.71 0.68 -3.47
C CYS A 170 -12.76 0.84 -4.56
N THR A 171 -12.92 -0.19 -5.37
CA THR A 171 -13.94 -0.27 -6.43
C THR A 171 -15.04 -1.26 -6.09
N ILE A 172 -14.75 -2.19 -5.18
CA ILE A 172 -15.68 -3.23 -4.75
C ILE A 172 -15.65 -3.28 -3.22
N LEU A 173 -16.82 -3.40 -2.59
CA LEU A 173 -16.99 -3.47 -1.15
C LEU A 173 -17.82 -4.70 -0.78
N ALA A 174 -17.33 -5.48 0.17
CA ALA A 174 -18.10 -6.49 0.86
C ALA A 174 -18.12 -6.21 2.36
N VAL A 175 -19.12 -6.72 3.05
CA VAL A 175 -19.18 -6.65 4.50
C VAL A 175 -19.41 -8.04 5.10
N CYS A 176 -18.95 -8.23 6.32
CA CYS A 176 -19.25 -9.44 7.06
C CYS A 176 -19.35 -9.17 8.56
N HIS A 177 -20.11 -9.99 9.25
CA HIS A 177 -20.16 -10.03 10.70
C HIS A 177 -20.38 -11.46 11.20
N ASN A 178 -20.09 -11.72 12.46
CA ASN A 178 -20.34 -13.01 13.09
C ASN A 178 -21.63 -12.97 13.93
N HIS A 179 -22.31 -14.08 14.00
CA HIS A 179 -23.36 -14.34 14.99
C HIS A 179 -22.86 -15.35 16.05
N PRO A 180 -22.47 -14.90 17.25
CA PRO A 180 -22.02 -15.79 18.33
C PRO A 180 -23.08 -16.82 18.75
N SER A 181 -24.35 -16.50 18.55
CA SER A 181 -25.48 -17.41 18.82
C SER A 181 -25.54 -18.63 17.90
N GLY A 182 -24.76 -18.68 16.83
CA GLY A 182 -24.82 -19.70 15.78
C GLY A 182 -26.03 -19.60 14.84
N ASN A 183 -26.90 -18.62 15.02
CA ASN A 183 -28.07 -18.45 14.17
C ASN A 183 -27.68 -17.78 12.83
N LEU A 184 -27.85 -18.48 11.72
CA LEU A 184 -27.56 -17.97 10.38
C LEU A 184 -28.59 -16.98 9.84
N LYS A 185 -29.79 -16.94 10.44
CA LYS A 185 -30.86 -16.08 9.94
C LYS A 185 -30.54 -14.60 10.20
N PRO A 186 -30.51 -13.75 9.15
CA PRO A 186 -30.35 -12.30 9.35
C PRO A 186 -31.44 -11.73 10.24
N SER A 187 -31.08 -10.73 11.03
CA SER A 187 -32.05 -9.87 11.72
C SER A 187 -32.63 -8.82 10.78
N GLN A 188 -33.73 -8.17 11.19
CA GLN A 188 -34.27 -7.02 10.45
C GLN A 188 -33.26 -5.86 10.40
N CYS A 189 -32.41 -5.73 11.41
CA CYS A 189 -31.35 -4.71 11.44
C CYS A 189 -30.29 -5.01 10.37
N ASP A 190 -29.89 -6.26 10.17
CA ASP A 190 -28.95 -6.67 9.11
C ASP A 190 -29.50 -6.40 7.72
N ASP A 191 -30.80 -6.71 7.51
CA ASP A 191 -31.49 -6.43 6.25
C ASP A 191 -31.52 -4.92 5.94
N ASN A 192 -31.81 -4.09 6.93
CA ASN A 192 -31.86 -2.64 6.78
C ASN A 192 -30.46 -2.06 6.55
N LEU A 193 -29.46 -2.53 7.30
CA LEU A 193 -28.08 -2.11 7.16
C LEU A 193 -27.53 -2.47 5.77
N THR A 194 -27.77 -3.69 5.30
CA THR A 194 -27.37 -4.17 3.98
C THR A 194 -27.92 -3.27 2.86
N LYS A 195 -29.23 -2.97 2.91
CA LYS A 195 -29.89 -2.05 1.96
C LYS A 195 -29.27 -0.66 1.98
N SER A 196 -28.97 -0.16 3.17
CA SER A 196 -28.40 1.18 3.35
C SER A 196 -26.96 1.27 2.83
N ILE A 197 -26.13 0.24 3.08
CA ILE A 197 -24.77 0.16 2.57
C ILE A 197 -24.78 0.05 1.03
N LYS A 198 -25.61 -0.85 0.47
CA LYS A 198 -25.76 -1.00 -0.98
C LYS A 198 -26.10 0.34 -1.64
N ARG A 199 -27.09 1.07 -1.12
CA ARG A 199 -27.49 2.38 -1.63
C ARG A 199 -26.35 3.41 -1.55
N ALA A 200 -25.58 3.42 -0.47
CA ALA A 200 -24.42 4.30 -0.34
C ALA A 200 -23.34 3.95 -1.36
N CYS A 201 -23.09 2.67 -1.60
CA CYS A 201 -22.15 2.18 -2.63
C CYS A 201 -22.60 2.60 -4.05
N GLU A 202 -23.90 2.48 -4.38
CA GLU A 202 -24.48 2.93 -5.66
C GLU A 202 -24.21 4.41 -5.92
N VAL A 203 -24.45 5.27 -4.91
CA VAL A 203 -24.20 6.72 -5.01
C VAL A 203 -22.73 7.04 -5.24
N MET A 204 -21.83 6.23 -4.69
CA MET A 204 -20.38 6.41 -4.78
C MET A 204 -19.73 5.68 -5.97
N ASN A 205 -20.53 5.02 -6.83
CA ASN A 205 -20.03 4.15 -7.92
C ASN A 205 -19.08 3.04 -7.42
N ILE A 206 -19.35 2.49 -6.24
CA ILE A 206 -18.66 1.34 -5.67
C ILE A 206 -19.57 0.13 -5.85
N HIS A 207 -19.05 -0.99 -6.37
CA HIS A 207 -19.80 -2.22 -6.47
C HIS A 207 -19.96 -2.87 -5.09
N PHE A 208 -21.21 -2.99 -4.60
CA PHE A 208 -21.49 -3.75 -3.38
C PHE A 208 -21.55 -5.24 -3.73
N LEU A 209 -20.55 -6.02 -3.28
CA LEU A 209 -20.40 -7.43 -3.64
C LEU A 209 -21.32 -8.33 -2.82
N ASP A 210 -21.23 -8.25 -1.49
CA ASP A 210 -21.99 -9.15 -0.61
C ASP A 210 -22.00 -8.66 0.85
N HIS A 211 -22.97 -9.19 1.61
CA HIS A 211 -22.97 -9.19 3.05
C HIS A 211 -22.98 -10.65 3.53
N VAL A 212 -21.92 -11.06 4.22
CA VAL A 212 -21.73 -12.45 4.68
C VAL A 212 -21.85 -12.53 6.20
N ILE A 213 -22.82 -13.29 6.69
CA ILE A 213 -22.96 -13.61 8.12
C ILE A 213 -22.20 -14.90 8.39
N ILE A 214 -21.31 -14.90 9.38
CA ILE A 214 -20.40 -15.99 9.70
C ILE A 214 -20.79 -16.60 11.04
N THR A 215 -20.94 -17.91 11.06
CA THR A 215 -21.14 -18.70 12.28
C THR A 215 -20.08 -19.81 12.35
N ASP A 216 -20.09 -20.59 13.41
CA ASP A 216 -19.21 -21.73 13.52
C ASP A 216 -19.60 -22.81 12.49
N GLY A 217 -18.75 -22.96 11.49
CA GLY A 217 -18.88 -23.97 10.44
C GLY A 217 -19.75 -23.62 9.25
N GLN A 218 -20.53 -22.50 9.27
CA GLN A 218 -21.46 -22.12 8.22
C GLN A 218 -21.48 -20.59 7.96
N TYR A 219 -22.00 -20.20 6.81
CA TYR A 219 -22.22 -18.78 6.50
C TYR A 219 -23.55 -18.57 5.79
N TYR A 220 -24.05 -17.33 5.84
CA TYR A 220 -25.16 -16.83 5.06
C TYR A 220 -24.66 -15.72 4.13
N SER A 221 -25.02 -15.75 2.86
CA SER A 221 -24.68 -14.74 1.87
C SER A 221 -25.96 -14.07 1.36
N TYR A 222 -25.99 -12.76 1.40
CA TYR A 222 -27.10 -12.01 0.82
C TYR A 222 -27.09 -12.10 -0.70
N HIS A 223 -25.90 -12.12 -1.32
CA HIS A 223 -25.76 -12.21 -2.76
C HIS A 223 -26.23 -13.56 -3.31
N GLU A 224 -25.78 -14.68 -2.72
CA GLU A 224 -26.17 -16.02 -3.17
C GLU A 224 -27.69 -16.26 -3.08
N LEU A 225 -28.38 -15.55 -2.18
CA LEU A 225 -29.82 -15.63 -1.99
C LEU A 225 -30.60 -14.55 -2.74
N GLY A 226 -29.92 -13.76 -3.60
CA GLY A 226 -30.56 -12.74 -4.44
C GLY A 226 -31.12 -11.55 -3.67
N LYS A 227 -30.56 -11.24 -2.48
CA LYS A 227 -31.01 -10.14 -1.61
C LYS A 227 -30.10 -8.91 -1.66
N CYS A 228 -29.01 -8.95 -2.42
CA CYS A 228 -28.13 -7.80 -2.69
C CYS A 228 -28.26 -7.33 -4.13
#